data_158efeba40d76e0bdfcb57c326b3a538
#
_entry.id   158efeba40d76e0bdfcb57c326b3a538
#
_cell.length_a   1.000
_cell.length_b   1.000
_cell.length_c   1.000
_cell.angle_alpha   90.00
_cell.angle_beta   90.00
_cell.angle_gamma   90.00
#
_symmetry.space_group_name_H-M   'P 1'
#
loop_
_entity.id
_entity.type
_entity.pdbx_description
1 polymer ?
#
loop_
_entity_poly.entity_id
_entity_poly.type
_entity_poly.pdbx_seq_one_letter_code
_entity_poly.pdbx_strand_id
1 'polypeptide(L)'
;MATNITKQKSRRINGFSHHEIGDDHLYTGLDTPLKKDAFTISDAEKKNKISILFEEIMDVMGLDLTDDSLKGTPDRVAKMYIDEIFSGINPKNKPKIALFDNKYHYNQMWRKKNITFYSNCEHHFVPIIGKAHIAY
;
A
#
# COMPACT_ATOMS: atom_id res chain seq x y z
N MET A 1 -25.96 32.16 -22.88
CA MET A 1 -25.99 30.74 -22.47
C MET A 1 -25.07 30.59 -21.28
N ALA A 2 -25.61 30.47 -20.07
CA ALA A 2 -24.83 30.37 -18.84
C ALA A 2 -24.56 28.88 -18.57
N THR A 3 -23.30 28.51 -18.61
CA THR A 3 -22.86 27.15 -18.24
C THR A 3 -22.94 26.97 -16.73
N ASN A 4 -23.86 26.12 -16.30
CA ASN A 4 -23.97 25.63 -14.92
C ASN A 4 -22.72 24.81 -14.58
N ILE A 5 -21.79 25.45 -13.90
CA ILE A 5 -20.69 24.71 -13.22
C ILE A 5 -21.30 24.11 -11.95
N THR A 6 -21.61 22.84 -12.02
CA THR A 6 -22.04 22.05 -10.87
C THR A 6 -20.92 22.10 -9.82
N LYS A 7 -21.18 22.74 -8.68
CA LYS A 7 -20.26 22.71 -7.52
C LYS A 7 -20.07 21.25 -7.09
N GLN A 8 -18.94 20.66 -7.43
CA GLN A 8 -18.50 19.39 -6.83
C GLN A 8 -18.45 19.58 -5.33
N LYS A 9 -19.27 18.84 -4.60
CA LYS A 9 -19.18 18.74 -3.15
C LYS A 9 -17.81 18.16 -2.81
N SER A 10 -16.95 18.93 -2.16
CA SER A 10 -15.69 18.43 -1.64
C SER A 10 -15.99 17.23 -0.71
N ARG A 11 -15.48 16.06 -1.06
CA ARG A 11 -15.56 14.89 -0.18
C ARG A 11 -14.68 15.17 1.04
N ARG A 12 -15.28 15.34 2.21
CA ARG A 12 -14.57 15.33 3.48
C ARG A 12 -14.23 13.90 3.82
N ILE A 13 -12.96 13.59 3.88
CA ILE A 13 -12.45 12.32 4.42
C ILE A 13 -12.00 12.63 5.85
N ASN A 14 -12.63 11.99 6.84
CA ASN A 14 -12.30 12.14 8.27
C ASN A 14 -12.33 13.59 8.83
N GLY A 15 -13.18 14.46 8.28
CA GLY A 15 -13.33 15.83 8.79
C GLY A 15 -12.36 16.87 8.24
N PHE A 16 -11.38 16.47 7.43
CA PHE A 16 -10.41 17.37 6.81
C PHE A 16 -10.78 17.70 5.36
N SER A 17 -10.52 18.94 4.93
CA SER A 17 -10.64 19.29 3.52
C SER A 17 -9.44 18.77 2.73
N HIS A 18 -9.61 18.57 1.41
CA HIS A 18 -8.52 18.10 0.53
C HIS A 18 -7.28 19.01 0.55
N HIS A 19 -7.42 20.28 0.96
CA HIS A 19 -6.32 21.26 1.06
C HIS A 19 -5.55 21.16 2.40
N GLU A 20 -6.08 20.42 3.37
CA GLU A 20 -5.45 20.23 4.69
C GLU A 20 -4.64 18.93 4.75
N ILE A 21 -4.69 18.10 3.70
CA ILE A 21 -3.88 16.89 3.56
C ILE A 21 -2.61 17.30 2.82
N GLY A 22 -1.68 17.90 3.53
CA GLY A 22 -0.34 18.21 3.02
C GLY A 22 0.67 17.15 3.42
N ASP A 23 1.88 17.25 2.89
CA ASP A 23 3.03 16.41 3.25
C ASP A 23 3.63 16.73 4.63
N ASP A 24 2.96 17.60 5.41
CA ASP A 24 3.42 18.06 6.73
C ASP A 24 3.13 17.05 7.85
N HIS A 25 3.39 15.77 7.60
CA HIS A 25 3.30 14.74 8.63
C HIS A 25 4.44 14.87 9.62
N LEU A 26 4.16 15.45 10.78
CA LEU A 26 5.12 15.55 11.88
C LEU A 26 5.38 14.19 12.57
N TYR A 27 4.51 13.21 12.38
CA TYR A 27 4.61 11.90 13.01
C TYR A 27 4.28 10.79 12.00
N THR A 28 5.25 9.91 11.79
CA THR A 28 5.00 8.59 11.17
C THR A 28 4.70 7.61 12.30
N GLY A 29 3.52 6.99 12.27
CA GLY A 29 3.22 5.87 13.17
C GLY A 29 4.18 4.70 12.94
N LEU A 30 4.41 3.88 13.96
CA LEU A 30 5.18 2.64 13.83
C LEU A 30 4.47 1.64 12.90
N ASP A 31 3.16 1.75 12.78
CA ASP A 31 2.32 0.87 11.97
C ASP A 31 1.45 1.70 11.04
N THR A 32 1.19 1.17 9.85
CA THR A 32 0.23 1.75 8.90
C THR A 32 -1.15 1.85 9.55
N PRO A 33 -1.81 3.04 9.55
CA PRO A 33 -3.11 3.22 10.16
C PRO A 33 -4.18 2.41 9.43
N LEU A 34 -4.83 1.49 10.13
CA LEU A 34 -5.88 0.62 9.59
C LEU A 34 -7.24 0.94 10.20
N LYS A 35 -8.30 0.73 9.41
CA LYS A 35 -9.68 0.74 9.93
C LYS A 35 -9.87 -0.44 10.88
N LYS A 36 -10.77 -0.30 11.87
CA LYS A 36 -11.12 -1.37 12.82
C LYS A 36 -11.66 -2.63 12.12
N ASP A 37 -12.32 -2.45 10.99
CA ASP A 37 -12.95 -3.48 10.17
C ASP A 37 -12.12 -3.86 8.91
N ALA A 38 -10.84 -3.52 8.87
CA ALA A 38 -9.98 -3.69 7.68
C ALA A 38 -9.94 -5.12 7.12
N PHE A 39 -10.23 -6.13 7.95
CA PHE A 39 -10.15 -7.54 7.60
C PHE A 39 -11.50 -8.26 7.65
N THR A 40 -12.63 -7.54 7.68
CA THR A 40 -13.97 -8.14 7.68
C THR A 40 -14.39 -8.65 6.31
N ILE A 41 -13.93 -8.00 5.24
CA ILE A 41 -14.15 -8.46 3.87
C ILE A 41 -13.01 -9.34 3.38
N SER A 42 -13.36 -10.36 2.59
CA SER A 42 -12.39 -11.31 2.05
C SER A 42 -11.44 -10.66 1.04
N ASP A 43 -10.25 -11.25 0.87
CA ASP A 43 -9.27 -10.76 -0.13
C ASP A 43 -9.80 -10.86 -1.56
N ALA A 44 -10.67 -11.85 -1.85
CA ALA A 44 -11.36 -11.96 -3.13
C ALA A 44 -12.29 -10.75 -3.37
N GLU A 45 -13.06 -10.35 -2.35
CA GLU A 45 -13.95 -9.20 -2.44
C GLU A 45 -13.17 -7.88 -2.55
N LYS A 46 -12.05 -7.76 -1.83
CA LYS A 46 -11.14 -6.60 -1.97
C LYS A 46 -10.61 -6.50 -3.39
N LYS A 47 -10.11 -7.61 -3.96
CA LYS A 47 -9.60 -7.65 -5.34
C LYS A 47 -10.67 -7.23 -6.34
N ASN A 48 -11.87 -7.76 -6.22
CA ASN A 48 -12.97 -7.38 -7.13
C ASN A 48 -13.29 -5.88 -7.05
N LYS A 49 -13.39 -5.31 -5.85
CA LYS A 49 -13.65 -3.88 -5.67
C LYS A 49 -12.51 -3.01 -6.22
N ILE A 50 -11.26 -3.41 -5.98
CA ILE A 50 -10.08 -2.68 -6.50
C ILE A 50 -10.03 -2.75 -8.02
N SER A 51 -10.31 -3.92 -8.61
CA SER A 51 -10.36 -4.08 -10.07
C SER A 51 -11.35 -3.10 -10.71
N ILE A 52 -12.59 -3.03 -10.21
CA ILE A 52 -13.61 -2.11 -10.72
C ILE A 52 -13.15 -0.64 -10.60
N LEU A 53 -12.63 -0.25 -9.44
CA LEU A 53 -12.15 1.12 -9.23
C LEU A 53 -10.95 1.46 -10.10
N PHE A 54 -10.08 0.49 -10.36
CA PHE A 54 -8.91 0.69 -11.20
C PHE A 54 -9.28 0.78 -12.68
N GLU A 55 -10.30 0.06 -13.12
CA GLU A 55 -10.92 0.22 -14.44
C GLU A 55 -11.41 1.66 -14.64
N GLU A 56 -12.14 2.21 -13.66
CA GLU A 56 -12.60 3.60 -13.67
C GLU A 56 -11.42 4.59 -13.73
N ILE A 57 -10.34 4.33 -13.00
CA ILE A 57 -9.12 5.17 -13.07
C ILE A 57 -8.53 5.16 -14.47
N MET A 58 -8.41 3.99 -15.09
CA MET A 58 -7.85 3.84 -16.43
C MET A 58 -8.72 4.54 -17.49
N ASP A 59 -10.05 4.45 -17.35
CA ASP A 59 -11.00 5.16 -18.24
C ASP A 59 -10.82 6.69 -18.13
N VAL A 60 -10.76 7.21 -16.89
CA VAL A 60 -10.51 8.64 -16.64
C VAL A 60 -9.16 9.12 -17.22
N MET A 61 -8.16 8.25 -17.26
CA MET A 61 -6.87 8.53 -17.89
C MET A 61 -6.92 8.48 -19.43
N GLY A 62 -8.06 8.08 -20.01
CA GLY A 62 -8.24 7.96 -21.45
C GLY A 62 -7.59 6.72 -22.08
N LEU A 63 -7.38 5.66 -21.29
CA LEU A 63 -6.81 4.41 -21.77
C LEU A 63 -7.89 3.53 -22.42
N ASP A 64 -7.57 2.93 -23.57
CA ASP A 64 -8.48 2.02 -24.26
C ASP A 64 -8.40 0.61 -23.67
N LEU A 65 -9.38 0.27 -22.85
CA LEU A 65 -9.50 -1.05 -22.22
C LEU A 65 -9.98 -2.15 -23.14
N THR A 66 -10.32 -1.85 -24.40
CA THR A 66 -10.62 -2.85 -25.41
C THR A 66 -9.36 -3.44 -26.02
N ASP A 67 -8.22 -2.75 -25.90
CA ASP A 67 -6.91 -3.24 -26.29
C ASP A 67 -6.51 -4.47 -25.45
N ASP A 68 -6.05 -5.52 -26.09
CA ASP A 68 -5.73 -6.79 -25.43
C ASP A 68 -4.55 -6.70 -24.46
N SER A 69 -3.67 -5.70 -24.61
CA SER A 69 -2.58 -5.42 -23.67
C SER A 69 -3.08 -4.82 -22.34
N LEU A 70 -4.18 -4.05 -22.39
CA LEU A 70 -4.74 -3.33 -21.25
C LEU A 70 -5.97 -4.02 -20.61
N LYS A 71 -6.70 -4.80 -21.39
CA LYS A 71 -7.96 -5.44 -20.98
C LYS A 71 -7.93 -6.15 -19.63
N GLY A 72 -6.83 -6.81 -19.27
CA GLY A 72 -6.71 -7.51 -17.97
C GLY A 72 -5.93 -6.73 -16.91
N THR A 73 -5.59 -5.45 -17.14
CA THR A 73 -4.78 -4.66 -16.23
C THR A 73 -5.47 -4.38 -14.88
N PRO A 74 -6.78 -4.08 -14.83
CA PRO A 74 -7.46 -3.87 -13.55
C PRO A 74 -7.34 -5.07 -12.61
N ASP A 75 -7.55 -6.28 -13.10
CA ASP A 75 -7.43 -7.50 -12.30
C ASP A 75 -5.99 -7.78 -11.87
N ARG A 76 -5.02 -7.55 -12.76
CA ARG A 76 -3.61 -7.71 -12.45
C ARG A 76 -3.17 -6.76 -11.35
N VAL A 77 -3.60 -5.49 -11.39
CA VAL A 77 -3.30 -4.50 -10.36
C VAL A 77 -3.97 -4.86 -9.05
N ALA A 78 -5.23 -5.25 -9.07
CA ALA A 78 -5.96 -5.66 -7.88
C ALA A 78 -5.29 -6.84 -7.17
N LYS A 79 -4.88 -7.86 -7.95
CA LYS A 79 -4.14 -9.01 -7.44
C LYS A 79 -2.79 -8.60 -6.84
N MET A 80 -2.01 -7.84 -7.58
CA MET A 80 -0.70 -7.36 -7.16
C MET A 80 -0.81 -6.57 -5.84
N TYR A 81 -1.81 -5.71 -5.68
CA TYR A 81 -1.98 -4.91 -4.46
C TYR A 81 -2.30 -5.76 -3.24
N ILE A 82 -3.20 -6.73 -3.37
CA ILE A 82 -3.64 -7.54 -2.22
C ILE A 82 -2.66 -8.66 -1.91
N ASP A 83 -2.18 -9.38 -2.92
CA ASP A 83 -1.40 -10.61 -2.72
C ASP A 83 0.10 -10.34 -2.56
N GLU A 84 0.61 -9.20 -3.07
CA GLU A 84 2.04 -8.91 -3.13
C GLU A 84 2.39 -7.60 -2.38
N ILE A 85 2.10 -6.44 -2.96
CA ILE A 85 2.60 -5.14 -2.52
C ILE A 85 2.15 -4.79 -1.09
N PHE A 86 0.87 -4.96 -0.79
CA PHE A 86 0.28 -4.64 0.51
C PHE A 86 -0.06 -5.88 1.35
N SER A 87 0.42 -7.05 0.98
CA SER A 87 0.19 -8.29 1.73
C SER A 87 0.68 -8.21 3.17
N GLY A 88 1.74 -7.46 3.43
CA GLY A 88 2.30 -7.23 4.76
C GLY A 88 1.39 -6.45 5.72
N ILE A 89 0.37 -5.74 5.21
CA ILE A 89 -0.64 -5.07 6.05
C ILE A 89 -1.47 -6.10 6.84
N ASN A 90 -1.66 -7.30 6.28
CA ASN A 90 -2.41 -8.34 6.95
C ASN A 90 -1.55 -8.98 8.06
N PRO A 91 -1.94 -8.90 9.35
CA PRO A 91 -1.16 -9.47 10.46
C PRO A 91 -0.91 -10.98 10.33
N LYS A 92 -1.76 -11.70 9.60
CA LYS A 92 -1.60 -13.14 9.34
C LYS A 92 -0.34 -13.44 8.51
N ASN A 93 0.12 -12.48 7.72
CA ASN A 93 1.29 -12.62 6.86
C ASN A 93 2.60 -12.20 7.56
N LYS A 94 2.52 -11.78 8.83
CA LYS A 94 3.69 -11.39 9.59
C LYS A 94 4.66 -12.57 9.71
N PRO A 95 5.94 -12.42 9.34
CA PRO A 95 6.93 -13.46 9.47
C PRO A 95 7.07 -13.92 10.93
N LYS A 96 7.21 -15.22 11.13
CA LYS A 96 7.51 -15.76 12.45
C LYS A 96 8.97 -15.52 12.78
N ILE A 97 9.21 -14.97 13.97
CA ILE A 97 10.57 -14.80 14.48
C ILE A 97 11.03 -16.12 15.06
N ALA A 98 12.20 -16.61 14.62
CA ALA A 98 12.88 -17.73 15.23
C ALA A 98 14.07 -17.20 16.06
N LEU A 99 14.16 -17.64 17.30
CA LEU A 99 15.25 -17.33 18.21
C LEU A 99 16.11 -18.58 18.41
N PHE A 100 17.41 -18.37 18.49
CA PHE A 100 18.38 -19.42 18.79
C PHE A 100 19.15 -19.04 20.06
N ASP A 101 19.35 -20.01 20.93
CA ASP A 101 20.18 -19.83 22.12
C ASP A 101 21.65 -19.64 21.70
N ASN A 102 22.33 -18.68 22.29
CA ASN A 102 23.77 -18.49 22.10
C ASN A 102 24.56 -19.51 22.91
N LYS A 103 24.46 -20.82 22.57
CA LYS A 103 25.11 -21.93 23.28
C LYS A 103 26.64 -21.86 23.29
N TYR A 104 27.21 -21.17 22.33
CA TYR A 104 28.66 -21.04 22.18
C TYR A 104 29.21 -19.76 22.81
N HIS A 105 28.37 -18.98 23.50
CA HIS A 105 28.74 -17.72 24.18
C HIS A 105 29.52 -16.76 23.28
N TYR A 106 29.10 -16.59 22.03
CA TYR A 106 29.69 -15.61 21.14
C TYR A 106 29.53 -14.20 21.73
N ASN A 107 30.66 -13.52 21.97
CA ASN A 107 30.72 -12.15 22.47
C ASN A 107 31.11 -11.14 21.38
N GLN A 108 31.01 -11.53 20.12
CA GLN A 108 31.33 -10.66 19.01
C GLN A 108 30.05 -10.09 18.38
N MET A 109 30.11 -8.83 17.97
CA MET A 109 29.03 -8.18 17.26
C MET A 109 28.80 -8.86 15.91
N TRP A 110 27.58 -9.32 15.68
CA TRP A 110 27.13 -9.81 14.39
C TRP A 110 26.68 -8.64 13.51
N ARG A 111 27.11 -8.64 12.26
CA ARG A 111 26.73 -7.60 11.29
C ARG A 111 26.21 -8.24 10.01
N LYS A 112 25.00 -7.82 9.59
CA LYS A 112 24.45 -8.11 8.27
C LYS A 112 24.34 -6.79 7.52
N LYS A 113 25.03 -6.69 6.36
CA LYS A 113 25.05 -5.48 5.52
C LYS A 113 24.35 -5.72 4.20
N ASN A 114 23.93 -4.63 3.56
CA ASN A 114 23.35 -4.63 2.21
C ASN A 114 22.09 -5.51 2.08
N ILE A 115 21.27 -5.55 3.12
CA ILE A 115 19.97 -6.21 3.05
C ILE A 115 19.08 -5.32 2.19
N THR A 116 18.80 -5.74 0.96
CA THR A 116 17.85 -5.02 0.11
C THR A 116 16.45 -5.25 0.63
N PHE A 117 15.67 -4.18 0.78
CA PHE A 117 14.26 -4.23 1.10
C PHE A 117 13.45 -3.42 0.11
N TYR A 118 12.22 -3.82 -0.06
CA TYR A 118 11.22 -3.16 -0.88
C TYR A 118 10.04 -2.77 0.01
N SER A 119 9.55 -1.56 -0.17
CA SER A 119 8.37 -1.05 0.52
C SER A 119 7.56 -0.22 -0.46
N ASN A 120 6.37 0.18 -0.07
CA ASN A 120 5.54 1.09 -0.84
C ASN A 120 5.16 2.27 0.03
N CYS A 121 5.30 3.45 -0.54
CA CYS A 121 4.91 4.69 0.12
C CYS A 121 3.40 4.68 0.36
N GLU A 122 2.96 4.90 1.60
CA GLU A 122 1.54 4.96 1.94
C GLU A 122 0.85 6.23 1.43
N HIS A 123 1.64 7.28 1.11
CA HIS A 123 1.11 8.56 0.61
C HIS A 123 0.85 8.55 -0.89
N HIS A 124 1.76 8.00 -1.69
CA HIS A 124 1.73 8.04 -3.15
C HIS A 124 1.55 6.67 -3.80
N PHE A 125 1.58 5.59 -3.04
CA PHE A 125 1.49 4.21 -3.52
C PHE A 125 2.59 3.82 -4.53
N VAL A 126 3.74 4.50 -4.46
CA VAL A 126 4.91 4.20 -5.30
C VAL A 126 5.94 3.35 -4.54
N PRO A 127 6.73 2.52 -5.25
CA PRO A 127 7.73 1.68 -4.61
C PRO A 127 8.90 2.50 -4.03
N ILE A 128 9.39 2.03 -2.88
CA ILE A 128 10.59 2.49 -2.21
C ILE A 128 11.57 1.32 -2.20
N ILE A 129 12.79 1.55 -2.67
CA ILE A 129 13.86 0.55 -2.65
C ILE A 129 14.96 1.06 -1.71
N GLY A 130 15.33 0.23 -0.74
CA GLY A 130 16.32 0.61 0.25
C GLY A 130 17.30 -0.50 0.57
N LYS A 131 18.32 -0.13 1.37
CA LYS A 131 19.28 -1.07 1.95
C LYS A 131 19.34 -0.86 3.45
N ALA A 132 19.23 -1.95 4.20
CA ALA A 132 19.40 -1.95 5.64
C ALA A 132 20.71 -2.59 6.05
N HIS A 133 21.24 -2.13 7.18
CA HIS A 133 22.38 -2.71 7.84
C HIS A 133 22.00 -2.96 9.29
N ILE A 134 22.22 -4.18 9.76
CA ILE A 134 21.86 -4.59 11.12
C ILE A 134 23.14 -5.05 11.83
N ALA A 135 23.26 -4.64 13.08
CA ALA A 135 24.31 -5.08 13.98
C ALA A 135 23.70 -5.38 15.37
N TYR A 136 24.07 -6.47 16.00
CA TYR A 136 23.62 -6.88 17.33
C TYR A 136 24.66 -7.77 18.05
#